data_3181ebce2d7c12e334f77563336b7197
#
_entry.id   3181ebce2d7c12e334f77563336b7197
#
_cell.length_a   1.000
_cell.length_b   1.000
_cell.length_c   1.000
_cell.angle_alpha   90.00
_cell.angle_beta   90.00
_cell.angle_gamma   90.00
#
_symmetry.space_group_name_H-M   'P 1'
#
loop_
_entity.id
_entity.type
_entity.pdbx_description
1 polymer ?
#
loop_
_entity_poly.entity_id
_entity_poly.type
_entity_poly.pdbx_seq_one_letter_code
_entity_poly.pdbx_strand_id
1 'polypeptide(L)'
;MIKVIRAVVCILFAVSCAGFGYTFVLEKKNEDKTLPVITVDSDVLEVPLNADDADFLKGVSAYDEKDGDITDKVIVESVSNFIGDGMCKVIYAVCDSDNHVAAASRKISYPDYYSPRFYLNRSLCFSVYENVDAAAALGVKDCIDGDISKNMIITSEDYAGVTTGVFSITAKVSNSKGDSSSVTLPLIIEDRSMSAPVINLNSYLVYTDVNKPIDPASFVSSVTDAQGVDIADSVKIESNADYSKEGVYTVHYYVSDSDGVQGHTVLAVVVGK
;
A
#
# COMPACT_ATOMS: atom_id res chain seq x y z
N MET A 1 -43.88 32.77 -64.68
CA MET A 1 -43.31 32.89 -63.31
C MET A 1 -42.87 31.56 -62.70
N ILE A 2 -43.72 30.54 -62.52
CA ILE A 2 -43.43 29.25 -61.90
C ILE A 2 -42.26 28.46 -62.58
N LYS A 3 -42.18 28.48 -63.93
CA LYS A 3 -41.07 27.79 -64.65
C LYS A 3 -39.69 28.39 -64.38
N VAL A 4 -39.63 29.74 -64.22
CA VAL A 4 -38.36 30.42 -63.87
C VAL A 4 -37.95 30.13 -62.45
N ILE A 5 -38.91 30.14 -61.52
CA ILE A 5 -38.65 29.77 -60.11
C ILE A 5 -38.08 28.32 -59.99
N ARG A 6 -38.72 27.36 -60.70
CA ARG A 6 -38.25 25.98 -60.75
C ARG A 6 -36.83 25.87 -61.31
N ALA A 7 -36.52 26.58 -62.39
CA ALA A 7 -35.18 26.60 -62.98
C ALA A 7 -34.13 27.15 -62.00
N VAL A 8 -34.44 28.24 -61.28
CA VAL A 8 -33.57 28.84 -60.28
C VAL A 8 -33.32 27.86 -59.10
N VAL A 9 -34.40 27.22 -58.62
CA VAL A 9 -34.27 26.22 -57.54
C VAL A 9 -33.42 25.04 -57.98
N CYS A 10 -33.57 24.52 -59.20
CA CYS A 10 -32.76 23.43 -59.73
C CYS A 10 -31.27 23.84 -59.88
N ILE A 11 -30.96 25.03 -60.27
CA ILE A 11 -29.60 25.56 -60.40
C ILE A 11 -28.97 25.68 -58.98
N LEU A 12 -29.70 26.26 -58.02
CA LEU A 12 -29.21 26.39 -56.66
C LEU A 12 -28.94 25.03 -56.03
N PHE A 13 -29.84 24.07 -56.25
CA PHE A 13 -29.64 22.69 -55.77
C PHE A 13 -28.40 22.03 -56.42
N ALA A 14 -28.22 22.20 -57.74
CA ALA A 14 -27.05 21.64 -58.43
C ALA A 14 -25.74 22.27 -57.93
N VAL A 15 -25.72 23.59 -57.68
CA VAL A 15 -24.56 24.28 -57.12
C VAL A 15 -24.25 23.78 -55.68
N SER A 16 -25.31 23.63 -54.88
CA SER A 16 -25.16 23.08 -53.51
C SER A 16 -24.61 21.65 -53.53
N CYS A 17 -25.12 20.77 -54.41
CA CYS A 17 -24.60 19.40 -54.56
C CYS A 17 -23.17 19.39 -55.06
N ALA A 18 -22.80 20.26 -56.00
CA ALA A 18 -21.42 20.37 -56.49
C ALA A 18 -20.47 20.87 -55.38
N GLY A 19 -20.90 21.87 -54.61
CA GLY A 19 -20.17 22.36 -53.43
C GLY A 19 -19.94 21.27 -52.39
N PHE A 20 -21.00 20.54 -52.02
CA PHE A 20 -20.90 19.41 -51.08
C PHE A 20 -20.00 18.30 -51.62
N GLY A 21 -20.15 17.92 -52.89
CA GLY A 21 -19.28 16.91 -53.52
C GLY A 21 -17.82 17.33 -53.53
N TYR A 22 -17.52 18.59 -53.78
CA TYR A 22 -16.16 19.12 -53.74
C TYR A 22 -15.58 19.10 -52.33
N THR A 23 -16.30 19.55 -51.32
CA THR A 23 -15.84 19.50 -49.92
C THR A 23 -15.64 18.07 -49.45
N PHE A 24 -16.55 17.15 -49.78
CA PHE A 24 -16.47 15.74 -49.44
C PHE A 24 -15.22 15.06 -50.05
N VAL A 25 -14.90 15.39 -51.32
CA VAL A 25 -13.69 14.86 -51.97
C VAL A 25 -12.42 15.42 -51.33
N LEU A 26 -12.42 16.71 -50.99
CA LEU A 26 -11.30 17.34 -50.32
C LEU A 26 -11.08 16.75 -48.90
N GLU A 27 -12.14 16.58 -48.13
CA GLU A 27 -12.06 15.93 -46.82
C GLU A 27 -11.49 14.52 -46.95
N LYS A 28 -12.01 13.72 -47.88
CA LYS A 28 -11.53 12.35 -48.09
C LYS A 28 -10.09 12.24 -48.61
N LYS A 29 -9.61 13.28 -49.33
CA LYS A 29 -8.23 13.36 -49.82
C LYS A 29 -7.25 13.79 -48.72
N ASN A 30 -7.74 14.53 -47.71
CA ASN A 30 -6.97 15.02 -46.57
C ASN A 30 -7.16 14.15 -45.33
N GLU A 31 -7.97 13.09 -45.41
CA GLU A 31 -8.18 12.13 -44.35
C GLU A 31 -6.82 11.45 -44.06
N ASP A 32 -6.32 11.62 -42.83
CA ASP A 32 -5.16 10.89 -42.36
C ASP A 32 -5.52 9.41 -42.16
N LYS A 33 -4.59 8.54 -42.48
CA LYS A 33 -4.70 7.09 -42.28
C LYS A 33 -3.59 6.53 -41.41
N THR A 34 -2.73 7.41 -40.94
CA THR A 34 -1.65 7.03 -40.05
C THR A 34 -2.15 7.03 -38.61
N LEU A 35 -1.51 6.27 -37.76
CA LEU A 35 -1.77 6.24 -36.33
C LEU A 35 -0.63 6.92 -35.63
N PRO A 36 -0.91 7.72 -34.61
CA PRO A 36 0.16 8.28 -33.80
C PRO A 36 0.98 7.17 -33.10
N VAL A 37 2.23 7.46 -32.83
CA VAL A 37 3.15 6.51 -32.17
C VAL A 37 3.65 7.13 -30.89
N ILE A 38 3.44 6.43 -29.76
CA ILE A 38 4.01 6.78 -28.46
C ILE A 38 5.31 6.02 -28.27
N THR A 39 6.37 6.72 -27.89
CA THR A 39 7.68 6.15 -27.57
C THR A 39 8.01 6.45 -26.10
N VAL A 40 8.53 5.46 -25.39
CA VAL A 40 9.05 5.58 -24.03
C VAL A 40 10.57 5.36 -24.04
N ASP A 41 11.30 6.12 -23.25
CA ASP A 41 12.78 6.07 -23.18
C ASP A 41 13.33 4.87 -22.40
N SER A 42 12.47 4.26 -21.57
CA SER A 42 12.84 3.14 -20.71
C SER A 42 11.64 2.22 -20.43
N ASP A 43 11.91 0.93 -20.21
CA ASP A 43 10.88 -0.06 -19.86
C ASP A 43 10.36 0.10 -18.41
N VAL A 44 11.19 0.67 -17.54
CA VAL A 44 10.87 0.92 -16.12
C VAL A 44 11.24 2.35 -15.78
N LEU A 45 10.31 3.07 -15.17
CA LEU A 45 10.53 4.40 -14.61
C LEU A 45 10.48 4.31 -13.08
N GLU A 46 11.52 4.80 -12.41
CA GLU A 46 11.51 4.96 -10.96
C GLU A 46 10.90 6.32 -10.58
N VAL A 47 9.93 6.31 -9.67
CA VAL A 47 9.25 7.50 -9.17
C VAL A 47 9.05 7.41 -7.66
N PRO A 48 8.98 8.56 -6.95
CA PRO A 48 8.65 8.57 -5.53
C PRO A 48 7.17 8.17 -5.31
N LEU A 49 6.83 7.75 -4.09
CA LEU A 49 5.45 7.36 -3.73
C LEU A 49 4.40 8.47 -3.95
N ASN A 50 4.80 9.71 -3.88
CA ASN A 50 3.93 10.88 -4.11
C ASN A 50 3.97 11.40 -5.56
N ALA A 51 4.43 10.58 -6.53
CA ALA A 51 4.47 10.93 -7.93
C ALA A 51 3.08 11.26 -8.47
N ASP A 52 3.01 12.28 -9.33
CA ASP A 52 1.82 12.68 -10.07
C ASP A 52 1.91 12.29 -11.56
N ASP A 53 0.89 12.64 -12.34
CA ASP A 53 0.83 12.33 -13.76
C ASP A 53 2.01 12.96 -14.55
N ALA A 54 2.52 14.12 -14.12
CA ALA A 54 3.67 14.75 -14.77
C ALA A 54 4.96 13.94 -14.55
N ASP A 55 5.11 13.31 -13.39
CA ASP A 55 6.22 12.39 -13.12
C ASP A 55 6.13 11.15 -14.01
N PHE A 56 4.93 10.60 -14.20
CA PHE A 56 4.71 9.45 -15.07
C PHE A 56 4.96 9.73 -16.55
N LEU A 57 4.81 10.97 -17.00
CA LEU A 57 5.05 11.37 -18.39
C LEU A 57 6.53 11.63 -18.71
N LYS A 58 7.44 11.59 -17.76
CA LYS A 58 8.87 11.75 -18.01
C LYS A 58 9.39 10.70 -18.97
N GLY A 59 10.12 11.14 -20.02
CA GLY A 59 10.67 10.26 -21.04
C GLY A 59 9.65 9.64 -22.01
N VAL A 60 8.42 10.19 -22.03
CA VAL A 60 7.39 9.83 -23.02
C VAL A 60 7.38 10.87 -24.13
N SER A 61 7.28 10.42 -25.38
CA SER A 61 7.07 11.29 -26.54
C SER A 61 6.06 10.66 -27.49
N ALA A 62 5.40 11.49 -28.28
CA ALA A 62 4.46 11.02 -29.29
C ALA A 62 4.61 11.81 -30.59
N TYR A 63 4.52 11.10 -31.70
CA TYR A 63 4.66 11.64 -33.04
C TYR A 63 3.60 11.06 -33.97
N ASP A 64 3.08 11.90 -34.84
CA ASP A 64 2.18 11.54 -35.93
C ASP A 64 2.71 12.08 -37.25
N GLU A 65 2.47 11.38 -38.37
CA GLU A 65 2.99 11.81 -39.68
C GLU A 65 2.38 13.13 -40.17
N LYS A 66 1.12 13.38 -39.85
CA LYS A 66 0.40 14.58 -40.28
C LYS A 66 0.55 15.73 -39.27
N ASP A 67 0.39 15.43 -37.97
CA ASP A 67 0.37 16.45 -36.91
C ASP A 67 1.78 16.78 -36.39
N GLY A 68 2.78 15.95 -36.69
CA GLY A 68 4.14 16.11 -36.19
C GLY A 68 4.28 15.66 -34.71
N ASP A 69 4.99 16.46 -33.94
CA ASP A 69 5.17 16.21 -32.50
C ASP A 69 3.89 16.56 -31.75
N ILE A 70 3.28 15.57 -31.13
CA ILE A 70 2.07 15.66 -30.32
C ILE A 70 2.33 15.17 -28.87
N THR A 71 3.56 15.26 -28.39
CA THR A 71 3.99 14.85 -27.07
C THR A 71 3.17 15.54 -25.96
N ASP A 72 2.79 16.80 -26.15
CA ASP A 72 1.98 17.59 -25.22
C ASP A 72 0.51 17.10 -25.08
N LYS A 73 0.07 16.25 -26.02
CA LYS A 73 -1.28 15.64 -25.97
C LYS A 73 -1.28 14.26 -25.30
N VAL A 74 -0.12 13.73 -24.89
CA VAL A 74 -0.07 12.44 -24.18
C VAL A 74 -0.63 12.59 -22.80
N ILE A 75 -1.50 11.66 -22.43
CA ILE A 75 -2.10 11.58 -21.10
C ILE A 75 -1.78 10.23 -20.43
N VAL A 76 -1.80 10.21 -19.11
CA VAL A 76 -1.86 8.98 -18.33
C VAL A 76 -3.30 8.50 -18.35
N GLU A 77 -3.57 7.42 -19.06
CA GLU A 77 -4.91 6.82 -19.16
C GLU A 77 -5.25 6.07 -17.88
N SER A 78 -4.31 5.28 -17.38
CA SER A 78 -4.51 4.51 -16.16
C SER A 78 -3.20 4.05 -15.53
N VAL A 79 -3.26 3.81 -14.20
CA VAL A 79 -2.21 3.17 -13.40
C VAL A 79 -2.82 1.93 -12.77
N SER A 80 -2.21 0.76 -13.00
CA SER A 80 -2.71 -0.50 -12.44
C SER A 80 -2.48 -0.58 -10.93
N ASN A 81 -3.11 -1.56 -10.30
CA ASN A 81 -2.66 -2.06 -9.01
C ASN A 81 -1.23 -2.61 -9.10
N PHE A 82 -0.59 -2.85 -7.95
CA PHE A 82 0.73 -3.47 -7.95
C PHE A 82 0.70 -4.84 -8.63
N ILE A 83 1.70 -5.06 -9.47
CA ILE A 83 1.95 -6.32 -10.18
C ILE A 83 3.08 -7.14 -9.54
N GLY A 84 3.65 -6.65 -8.45
CA GLY A 84 4.72 -7.22 -7.63
C GLY A 84 5.49 -6.10 -6.94
N ASP A 85 6.19 -6.39 -5.87
CA ASP A 85 7.13 -5.59 -5.05
C ASP A 85 7.21 -4.07 -5.36
N GLY A 86 6.13 -3.33 -5.12
CA GLY A 86 6.08 -1.88 -5.38
C GLY A 86 6.12 -1.48 -6.85
N MET A 87 5.82 -2.41 -7.78
CA MET A 87 5.72 -2.11 -9.21
C MET A 87 4.27 -2.08 -9.68
N CYS A 88 3.96 -1.12 -10.56
CA CYS A 88 2.70 -1.04 -11.28
C CYS A 88 2.94 -0.83 -12.78
N LYS A 89 1.88 -0.88 -13.57
CA LYS A 89 1.89 -0.61 -15.00
C LYS A 89 1.12 0.68 -15.27
N VAL A 90 1.75 1.61 -15.98
CA VAL A 90 1.10 2.83 -16.48
C VAL A 90 0.75 2.63 -17.95
N ILE A 91 -0.44 3.06 -18.34
CA ILE A 91 -0.91 3.11 -19.72
C ILE A 91 -1.01 4.57 -20.12
N TYR A 92 -0.42 4.89 -21.26
CA TYR A 92 -0.47 6.20 -21.90
C TYR A 92 -1.40 6.16 -23.09
N ALA A 93 -2.09 7.26 -23.37
CA ALA A 93 -2.88 7.44 -24.57
C ALA A 93 -2.58 8.79 -25.21
N VAL A 94 -2.68 8.86 -26.54
CA VAL A 94 -2.60 10.08 -27.31
C VAL A 94 -3.63 10.03 -28.42
N CYS A 95 -4.20 11.19 -28.75
CA CYS A 95 -5.16 11.35 -29.86
C CYS A 95 -4.63 12.40 -30.82
N ASP A 96 -4.62 12.11 -32.11
CA ASP A 96 -4.28 13.05 -33.18
C ASP A 96 -5.43 13.99 -33.53
N SER A 97 -5.25 14.84 -34.55
CA SER A 97 -6.28 15.78 -35.02
C SER A 97 -7.43 15.10 -35.79
N ASP A 98 -7.25 13.89 -36.28
CA ASP A 98 -8.25 13.10 -36.99
C ASP A 98 -8.97 12.08 -36.10
N ASN A 99 -8.71 12.12 -34.78
CA ASN A 99 -9.28 11.25 -33.75
C ASN A 99 -8.76 9.79 -33.78
N HIS A 100 -7.57 9.56 -34.31
CA HIS A 100 -6.92 8.28 -34.13
C HIS A 100 -6.25 8.23 -32.76
N VAL A 101 -6.41 7.11 -32.07
CA VAL A 101 -5.87 6.92 -30.72
C VAL A 101 -4.78 5.86 -30.76
N ALA A 102 -3.67 6.17 -30.12
CA ALA A 102 -2.62 5.19 -29.82
C ALA A 102 -2.41 5.06 -28.32
N ALA A 103 -1.99 3.88 -27.91
CA ALA A 103 -1.67 3.60 -26.51
C ALA A 103 -0.30 2.91 -26.41
N ALA A 104 0.42 3.22 -25.34
CA ALA A 104 1.65 2.56 -24.95
C ALA A 104 1.66 2.32 -23.44
N SER A 105 2.59 1.51 -22.95
CA SER A 105 2.68 1.27 -21.52
C SER A 105 4.11 0.98 -21.10
N ARG A 106 4.44 1.31 -19.85
CA ARG A 106 5.68 0.88 -19.18
C ARG A 106 5.43 0.53 -17.72
N LYS A 107 6.42 -0.07 -17.09
CA LYS A 107 6.41 -0.34 -15.66
C LYS A 107 6.86 0.90 -14.90
N ILE A 108 6.26 1.09 -13.72
CA ILE A 108 6.69 2.08 -12.73
C ILE A 108 7.18 1.31 -11.51
N SER A 109 8.29 1.72 -10.94
CA SER A 109 8.84 1.21 -9.69
C SER A 109 8.87 2.31 -8.63
N TYR A 110 8.45 1.96 -7.42
CA TYR A 110 8.51 2.82 -6.24
C TYR A 110 9.58 2.29 -5.29
N PRO A 111 10.84 2.79 -5.35
CA PRO A 111 11.95 2.25 -4.55
C PRO A 111 11.74 2.39 -3.04
N ASP A 112 10.95 3.39 -2.61
CA ASP A 112 10.65 3.65 -1.19
C ASP A 112 9.41 2.89 -0.69
N TYR A 113 8.83 2.02 -1.53
CA TYR A 113 7.65 1.25 -1.16
C TYR A 113 8.01 0.12 -0.19
N TYR A 114 7.15 -0.08 0.79
CA TYR A 114 7.09 -1.28 1.62
C TYR A 114 5.63 -1.67 1.85
N SER A 115 5.39 -2.99 1.94
CA SER A 115 4.06 -3.55 2.22
C SER A 115 3.51 -3.08 3.57
N PRO A 116 2.18 -3.08 3.75
CA PRO A 116 1.55 -2.69 5.01
C PRO A 116 2.18 -3.39 6.21
N ARG A 117 2.49 -2.66 7.28
CA ARG A 117 3.13 -3.17 8.49
C ARG A 117 2.19 -3.07 9.68
N PHE A 118 2.06 -4.19 10.40
CA PHE A 118 1.32 -4.25 11.65
C PHE A 118 2.13 -3.59 12.76
N TYR A 119 1.43 -3.06 13.76
CA TYR A 119 2.00 -2.62 15.02
C TYR A 119 1.07 -3.02 16.17
N LEU A 120 1.60 -3.02 17.38
CA LEU A 120 0.85 -3.29 18.59
C LEU A 120 0.83 -2.06 19.49
N ASN A 121 -0.37 -1.66 19.93
CA ASN A 121 -0.56 -0.58 20.90
C ASN A 121 -0.23 -1.02 22.33
N ARG A 122 -0.28 -2.32 22.60
CA ARG A 122 0.05 -2.98 23.87
C ARG A 122 0.55 -4.40 23.63
N SER A 123 1.10 -5.00 24.65
CA SER A 123 1.49 -6.41 24.63
C SER A 123 0.28 -7.33 24.40
N LEU A 124 0.47 -8.42 23.65
CA LEU A 124 -0.46 -9.54 23.55
C LEU A 124 -0.27 -10.56 24.69
N CYS A 125 0.16 -10.09 25.87
CA CYS A 125 0.25 -10.84 27.10
C CYS A 125 -0.77 -10.33 28.10
N PHE A 126 -1.85 -11.08 28.31
CA PHE A 126 -3.00 -10.70 29.13
C PHE A 126 -3.08 -11.55 30.41
N SER A 127 -3.63 -10.96 31.45
CA SER A 127 -4.07 -11.73 32.62
C SER A 127 -5.44 -12.39 32.34
N VAL A 128 -5.69 -13.57 32.93
CA VAL A 128 -7.03 -14.19 32.90
C VAL A 128 -8.10 -13.32 33.57
N TYR A 129 -7.69 -12.33 34.36
CA TYR A 129 -8.59 -11.42 35.07
C TYR A 129 -8.91 -10.15 34.29
N GLU A 130 -8.32 -9.94 33.11
CA GLU A 130 -8.62 -8.79 32.25
C GLU A 130 -9.44 -9.19 31.01
N ASN A 131 -10.07 -8.18 30.39
CA ASN A 131 -10.73 -8.41 29.09
C ASN A 131 -9.69 -8.60 28.01
N VAL A 132 -9.67 -9.76 27.39
CA VAL A 132 -8.77 -10.10 26.29
C VAL A 132 -9.38 -9.59 24.98
N ASP A 133 -8.82 -8.53 24.43
CA ASP A 133 -9.17 -7.98 23.12
C ASP A 133 -7.88 -7.81 22.31
N ALA A 134 -7.43 -8.93 21.73
CA ALA A 134 -6.21 -8.95 20.95
C ALA A 134 -6.35 -8.17 19.63
N ALA A 135 -7.55 -8.13 19.06
CA ALA A 135 -7.80 -7.38 17.83
C ALA A 135 -7.67 -5.87 18.04
N ALA A 136 -8.15 -5.34 19.18
CA ALA A 136 -8.00 -3.92 19.52
C ALA A 136 -6.56 -3.50 19.82
N ALA A 137 -5.68 -4.47 20.16
CA ALA A 137 -4.26 -4.20 20.35
C ALA A 137 -3.49 -4.01 19.02
N LEU A 138 -4.05 -4.50 17.90
CA LEU A 138 -3.44 -4.45 16.58
C LEU A 138 -3.78 -3.17 15.84
N GLY A 139 -2.82 -2.65 15.10
CA GLY A 139 -3.00 -1.60 14.11
C GLY A 139 -2.14 -1.86 12.89
N VAL A 140 -2.40 -1.12 11.79
CA VAL A 140 -1.66 -1.25 10.54
C VAL A 140 -1.34 0.11 9.95
N LYS A 141 -0.07 0.29 9.56
CA LYS A 141 0.39 1.44 8.78
C LYS A 141 0.85 1.01 7.40
N ASP A 142 0.46 1.80 6.42
CA ASP A 142 0.85 1.66 5.02
C ASP A 142 1.52 2.94 4.53
N CYS A 143 2.53 2.84 3.67
CA CYS A 143 3.27 4.00 3.19
C CYS A 143 2.49 4.83 2.15
N ILE A 144 1.43 4.27 1.54
CA ILE A 144 0.56 4.94 0.57
C ILE A 144 -0.70 5.47 1.27
N ASP A 145 -1.38 4.61 2.02
CA ASP A 145 -2.72 4.88 2.57
C ASP A 145 -2.70 5.39 4.01
N GLY A 146 -1.52 5.41 4.65
CA GLY A 146 -1.39 5.82 6.05
C GLY A 146 -1.91 4.78 7.04
N ASP A 147 -2.79 5.15 7.96
CA ASP A 147 -3.39 4.21 8.92
C ASP A 147 -4.59 3.49 8.29
N ILE A 148 -4.39 2.21 8.02
CA ILE A 148 -5.42 1.31 7.44
C ILE A 148 -5.90 0.25 8.42
N SER A 149 -5.74 0.47 9.72
CA SER A 149 -6.16 -0.47 10.79
C SER A 149 -7.62 -0.89 10.66
N LYS A 150 -8.50 -0.02 10.17
CA LYS A 150 -9.92 -0.31 9.93
C LYS A 150 -10.18 -1.34 8.84
N ASN A 151 -9.22 -1.55 7.95
CA ASN A 151 -9.31 -2.50 6.85
C ASN A 151 -8.75 -3.87 7.23
N MET A 152 -8.20 -3.99 8.44
CA MET A 152 -7.65 -5.24 8.96
C MET A 152 -8.77 -6.24 9.22
N ILE A 153 -8.49 -7.50 8.89
CA ILE A 153 -9.39 -8.63 9.11
C ILE A 153 -8.66 -9.66 9.98
N ILE A 154 -9.26 -10.06 11.08
CA ILE A 154 -8.80 -11.21 11.85
C ILE A 154 -9.26 -12.48 11.11
N THR A 155 -8.31 -13.28 10.67
CA THR A 155 -8.56 -14.50 9.89
C THR A 155 -8.57 -15.75 10.76
N SER A 156 -7.89 -15.72 11.91
CA SER A 156 -7.87 -16.80 12.89
C SER A 156 -7.53 -16.23 14.27
N GLU A 157 -8.24 -16.74 15.27
CA GLU A 157 -7.94 -16.54 16.70
C GLU A 157 -8.34 -17.82 17.43
N ASP A 158 -7.39 -18.48 18.09
CA ASP A 158 -7.63 -19.77 18.71
C ASP A 158 -7.88 -19.67 20.23
N TYR A 159 -7.92 -18.48 20.79
CA TYR A 159 -8.31 -18.25 22.19
C TYR A 159 -9.83 -18.32 22.38
N ALA A 160 -10.27 -19.22 23.20
CA ALA A 160 -11.70 -19.45 23.49
C ALA A 160 -12.20 -18.82 24.81
N GLY A 161 -11.38 -18.06 25.50
CA GLY A 161 -11.83 -17.16 26.58
C GLY A 161 -11.76 -17.68 28.01
N VAL A 162 -11.13 -18.82 28.35
CA VAL A 162 -11.27 -19.39 29.73
C VAL A 162 -9.99 -20.01 30.32
N THR A 163 -8.89 -20.13 29.59
CA THR A 163 -7.71 -20.87 30.07
C THR A 163 -6.41 -20.10 29.85
N THR A 164 -5.45 -20.32 30.76
CA THR A 164 -4.06 -19.89 30.57
C THR A 164 -3.41 -20.69 29.44
N GLY A 165 -2.50 -20.07 28.72
CA GLY A 165 -1.74 -20.74 27.67
C GLY A 165 -1.16 -19.76 26.65
N VAL A 166 -0.55 -20.33 25.63
CA VAL A 166 -0.07 -19.59 24.46
C VAL A 166 -0.99 -19.93 23.29
N PHE A 167 -1.64 -18.94 22.78
CA PHE A 167 -2.56 -18.99 21.65
C PHE A 167 -1.98 -18.20 20.48
N SER A 168 -2.72 -18.06 19.41
CA SER A 168 -2.33 -17.25 18.26
C SER A 168 -3.47 -16.35 17.76
N ILE A 169 -3.10 -15.22 17.20
CA ILE A 169 -4.00 -14.37 16.42
C ILE A 169 -3.37 -14.11 15.06
N THR A 170 -4.15 -14.32 13.99
CA THR A 170 -3.73 -14.03 12.62
C THR A 170 -4.56 -12.90 12.06
N ALA A 171 -3.88 -11.86 11.62
CA ALA A 171 -4.47 -10.70 10.98
C ALA A 171 -3.99 -10.57 9.53
N LYS A 172 -4.85 -10.05 8.65
CA LYS A 172 -4.57 -9.73 7.27
C LYS A 172 -5.10 -8.36 6.92
N VAL A 173 -4.39 -7.66 6.03
CA VAL A 173 -4.79 -6.35 5.50
C VAL A 173 -4.39 -6.25 4.04
N SER A 174 -5.10 -5.41 3.28
CA SER A 174 -4.71 -5.03 1.91
C SER A 174 -4.81 -3.51 1.78
N ASN A 175 -3.84 -2.91 1.09
CA ASN A 175 -3.87 -1.49 0.76
C ASN A 175 -4.69 -1.19 -0.51
N SER A 176 -4.84 0.10 -0.86
CA SER A 176 -5.61 0.54 -2.04
C SER A 176 -4.99 0.11 -3.37
N LYS A 177 -3.70 -0.27 -3.38
CA LYS A 177 -2.99 -0.78 -4.57
C LYS A 177 -3.01 -2.30 -4.69
N GLY A 178 -3.76 -2.99 -3.81
CA GLY A 178 -3.96 -4.43 -3.84
C GLY A 178 -2.84 -5.25 -3.21
N ASP A 179 -1.81 -4.60 -2.63
CA ASP A 179 -0.80 -5.33 -1.87
C ASP A 179 -1.34 -5.74 -0.50
N SER A 180 -0.95 -6.92 -0.04
CA SER A 180 -1.49 -7.55 1.15
C SER A 180 -0.40 -8.03 2.08
N SER A 181 -0.58 -7.74 3.36
CA SER A 181 0.25 -8.27 4.44
C SER A 181 -0.56 -9.14 5.38
N SER A 182 0.10 -10.12 5.97
CA SER A 182 -0.46 -10.97 7.01
C SER A 182 0.57 -11.22 8.10
N VAL A 183 0.10 -11.26 9.36
CA VAL A 183 0.94 -11.60 10.50
C VAL A 183 0.21 -12.55 11.42
N THR A 184 0.93 -13.55 11.95
CA THR A 184 0.45 -14.42 13.02
C THR A 184 1.29 -14.15 14.26
N LEU A 185 0.64 -13.68 15.32
CA LEU A 185 1.31 -13.29 16.57
C LEU A 185 0.88 -14.21 17.71
N PRO A 186 1.79 -14.53 18.65
CA PRO A 186 1.44 -15.24 19.87
C PRO A 186 0.60 -14.34 20.77
N LEU A 187 -0.47 -14.93 21.31
CA LEU A 187 -1.34 -14.38 22.33
C LEU A 187 -1.17 -15.18 23.61
N ILE A 188 -0.64 -14.55 24.64
CA ILE A 188 -0.31 -15.20 25.91
C ILE A 188 -1.35 -14.83 26.95
N ILE A 189 -1.94 -15.84 27.58
CA ILE A 189 -2.88 -15.68 28.69
C ILE A 189 -2.29 -16.36 29.91
N GLU A 190 -2.14 -15.61 30.99
CA GLU A 190 -1.51 -16.09 32.20
C GLU A 190 -2.30 -15.75 33.47
N ASP A 191 -2.08 -16.49 34.53
CA ASP A 191 -2.64 -16.19 35.86
C ASP A 191 -1.72 -15.17 36.54
N ARG A 192 -1.91 -13.88 36.19
CA ARG A 192 -1.14 -12.76 36.71
C ARG A 192 -2.02 -11.83 37.51
N SER A 193 -1.60 -11.49 38.72
CA SER A 193 -2.32 -10.54 39.58
C SER A 193 -2.56 -9.19 38.86
N MET A 194 -3.72 -8.61 39.09
CA MET A 194 -4.01 -7.25 38.62
C MET A 194 -3.20 -6.15 39.33
N SER A 195 -2.56 -6.49 40.45
CA SER A 195 -1.62 -5.63 41.19
C SER A 195 -0.15 -5.90 40.82
N ALA A 196 0.09 -6.74 39.79
CA ALA A 196 1.45 -7.03 39.35
C ALA A 196 2.14 -5.76 38.79
N PRO A 197 3.46 -5.66 38.95
CA PRO A 197 4.25 -4.61 38.33
C PRO A 197 3.98 -4.49 36.83
N VAL A 198 3.99 -3.26 36.33
CA VAL A 198 3.73 -2.93 34.93
C VAL A 198 5.03 -2.60 34.22
N ILE A 199 5.31 -3.31 33.12
CA ILE A 199 6.43 -3.06 32.23
C ILE A 199 5.88 -2.46 30.94
N ASN A 200 6.22 -1.21 30.68
CA ASN A 200 5.88 -0.53 29.44
C ASN A 200 7.07 -0.57 28.47
N LEU A 201 6.76 -0.93 27.23
CA LEU A 201 7.73 -0.88 26.14
C LEU A 201 7.40 0.30 25.21
N ASN A 202 8.40 0.81 24.52
CA ASN A 202 8.19 1.85 23.48
C ASN A 202 7.67 1.26 22.16
N SER A 203 7.73 -0.08 22.00
CA SER A 203 7.08 -0.85 20.94
C SER A 203 6.80 -2.26 21.43
N TYR A 204 5.69 -2.87 20.99
CA TYR A 204 5.33 -4.26 21.33
C TYR A 204 5.42 -5.20 20.13
N LEU A 205 5.68 -4.66 18.93
CA LEU A 205 5.95 -5.42 17.71
C LEU A 205 7.04 -4.69 16.92
N VAL A 206 8.11 -5.40 16.58
CA VAL A 206 9.21 -4.87 15.80
C VAL A 206 9.54 -5.78 14.63
N TYR A 207 10.02 -5.19 13.54
CA TYR A 207 10.50 -5.88 12.36
C TYR A 207 12.01 -5.70 12.27
N THR A 208 12.70 -6.77 11.93
CA THR A 208 14.15 -6.74 11.66
C THR A 208 14.49 -7.66 10.50
N ASP A 209 15.54 -7.33 9.76
CA ASP A 209 16.02 -8.18 8.68
C ASP A 209 16.74 -9.43 9.25
N VAL A 210 16.83 -10.46 8.41
CA VAL A 210 17.63 -11.64 8.74
C VAL A 210 19.09 -11.24 9.03
N ASN A 211 19.65 -11.81 10.06
CA ASN A 211 21.00 -11.54 10.59
C ASN A 211 21.20 -10.11 11.16
N LYS A 212 20.11 -9.40 11.48
CA LYS A 212 20.18 -8.11 12.19
C LYS A 212 19.51 -8.23 13.57
N PRO A 213 20.26 -8.58 14.62
CA PRO A 213 19.70 -8.68 15.97
C PRO A 213 19.30 -7.29 16.49
N ILE A 214 18.24 -7.26 17.29
CA ILE A 214 17.82 -6.09 18.04
C ILE A 214 18.46 -6.13 19.45
N ASP A 215 18.53 -4.97 20.12
CA ASP A 215 18.82 -4.90 21.56
C ASP A 215 17.49 -4.86 22.34
N PRO A 216 17.09 -5.95 23.00
CA PRO A 216 15.83 -5.98 23.73
C PRO A 216 15.74 -4.97 24.88
N ALA A 217 16.85 -4.63 25.54
CA ALA A 217 16.85 -3.69 26.65
C ALA A 217 16.45 -2.27 26.22
N SER A 218 16.74 -1.91 24.98
CA SER A 218 16.39 -0.59 24.41
C SER A 218 14.90 -0.33 24.26
N PHE A 219 14.06 -1.37 24.36
CA PHE A 219 12.59 -1.24 24.25
C PHE A 219 11.92 -0.95 25.58
N VAL A 220 12.56 -1.12 26.72
CA VAL A 220 11.99 -0.80 28.03
C VAL A 220 11.83 0.70 28.18
N SER A 221 10.59 1.15 28.36
CA SER A 221 10.25 2.58 28.53
C SER A 221 10.07 2.97 30.00
N SER A 222 9.33 2.17 30.76
CA SER A 222 9.17 2.36 32.21
C SER A 222 8.76 1.05 32.87
N VAL A 223 9.14 0.89 34.13
CA VAL A 223 8.73 -0.26 34.94
C VAL A 223 8.35 0.22 36.33
N THR A 224 7.11 -0.02 36.73
CA THR A 224 6.61 0.43 38.04
C THR A 224 5.90 -0.70 38.78
N ASP A 225 6.07 -0.71 40.10
CA ASP A 225 5.25 -1.55 40.96
C ASP A 225 3.83 -1.01 41.15
N ALA A 226 3.00 -1.70 41.94
CA ALA A 226 1.62 -1.28 42.25
C ALA A 226 1.54 0.06 43.02
N GLN A 227 2.61 0.49 43.64
CA GLN A 227 2.73 1.75 44.36
C GLN A 227 3.29 2.90 43.51
N GLY A 228 3.66 2.60 42.23
CA GLY A 228 4.26 3.54 41.31
C GLY A 228 5.76 3.77 41.50
N VAL A 229 6.44 2.91 42.26
CA VAL A 229 7.90 2.98 42.43
C VAL A 229 8.57 2.41 41.18
N ASP A 230 9.60 3.10 40.70
CA ASP A 230 10.42 2.63 39.59
C ASP A 230 11.30 1.44 40.02
N ILE A 231 11.16 0.33 39.34
CA ILE A 231 11.91 -0.92 39.59
C ILE A 231 12.56 -1.45 38.29
N ALA A 232 12.86 -0.55 37.34
CA ALA A 232 13.40 -0.92 36.03
C ALA A 232 14.72 -1.71 36.09
N ASP A 233 15.56 -1.46 37.08
CA ASP A 233 16.85 -2.16 37.26
C ASP A 233 16.67 -3.66 37.54
N SER A 234 15.48 -4.11 37.95
CA SER A 234 15.15 -5.49 38.29
C SER A 234 14.59 -6.31 37.11
N VAL A 235 14.51 -5.74 35.91
CA VAL A 235 13.97 -6.42 34.73
C VAL A 235 14.88 -7.54 34.27
N LYS A 236 14.29 -8.72 34.11
CA LYS A 236 14.92 -9.87 33.45
C LYS A 236 14.37 -10.05 32.06
N ILE A 237 15.24 -10.27 31.09
CA ILE A 237 14.88 -10.40 29.68
C ILE A 237 15.24 -11.79 29.19
N GLU A 238 14.29 -12.49 28.60
CA GLU A 238 14.45 -13.79 27.97
C GLU A 238 13.97 -13.74 26.54
N SER A 239 14.74 -14.30 25.60
CA SER A 239 14.42 -14.25 24.16
C SER A 239 14.57 -15.62 23.54
N ASN A 240 13.64 -15.99 22.67
CA ASN A 240 13.73 -17.16 21.79
C ASN A 240 14.09 -16.78 20.34
N ALA A 241 14.43 -15.52 20.07
CA ALA A 241 14.64 -15.02 18.72
C ALA A 241 15.87 -15.66 18.05
N ASP A 242 15.63 -16.32 16.93
CA ASP A 242 16.67 -16.79 16.00
C ASP A 242 16.74 -15.81 14.80
N TYR A 243 17.63 -14.84 14.90
CA TYR A 243 17.78 -13.82 13.85
C TYR A 243 18.37 -14.37 12.55
N SER A 244 18.82 -15.62 12.50
CA SER A 244 19.31 -16.25 11.27
C SER A 244 18.18 -16.80 10.39
N LYS A 245 16.95 -16.85 10.88
CA LYS A 245 15.79 -17.42 10.20
C LYS A 245 14.60 -16.46 10.23
N GLU A 246 13.89 -16.40 9.10
CA GLU A 246 12.61 -15.72 9.04
C GLU A 246 11.59 -16.38 9.99
N GLY A 247 10.78 -15.54 10.63
CA GLY A 247 9.76 -16.03 11.56
C GLY A 247 9.29 -14.97 12.53
N VAL A 248 8.36 -15.36 13.39
CA VAL A 248 7.87 -14.55 14.50
C VAL A 248 8.38 -15.14 15.80
N TYR A 249 9.05 -14.32 16.58
CA TYR A 249 9.69 -14.67 17.82
C TYR A 249 9.17 -13.79 18.96
N THR A 250 9.50 -14.15 20.20
CA THR A 250 9.12 -13.40 21.40
C THR A 250 10.33 -13.05 22.25
N VAL A 251 10.27 -11.85 22.80
CA VAL A 251 11.15 -11.44 23.91
C VAL A 251 10.25 -11.20 25.11
N HIS A 252 10.55 -11.87 26.21
CA HIS A 252 9.82 -11.82 27.46
C HIS A 252 10.56 -10.94 28.45
N TYR A 253 9.84 -10.03 29.11
CA TYR A 253 10.35 -9.15 30.14
C TYR A 253 9.63 -9.46 31.44
N TYR A 254 10.37 -9.83 32.47
CA TYR A 254 9.88 -10.17 33.79
C TYR A 254 10.42 -9.19 34.81
N VAL A 255 9.62 -8.86 35.80
CA VAL A 255 10.06 -8.10 36.98
C VAL A 255 9.28 -8.59 38.19
N SER A 256 9.92 -8.57 39.37
CA SER A 256 9.23 -8.87 40.63
C SER A 256 9.36 -7.67 41.56
N ASP A 257 8.27 -7.32 42.24
CA ASP A 257 8.28 -6.32 43.28
C ASP A 257 8.83 -6.85 44.62
N SER A 258 8.86 -6.03 45.66
CA SER A 258 9.32 -6.39 47.00
C SER A 258 8.51 -7.50 47.69
N ASP A 259 7.25 -7.65 47.24
CA ASP A 259 6.32 -8.66 47.80
C ASP A 259 6.39 -9.97 47.02
N GLY A 260 7.24 -10.04 45.97
CA GLY A 260 7.43 -11.20 45.10
C GLY A 260 6.34 -11.35 44.04
N VAL A 261 5.49 -10.35 43.84
CA VAL A 261 4.49 -10.36 42.75
C VAL A 261 5.19 -10.13 41.42
N GLN A 262 4.91 -10.98 40.44
CA GLN A 262 5.59 -10.94 39.14
C GLN A 262 4.80 -10.19 38.09
N GLY A 263 5.42 -9.18 37.48
CA GLY A 263 5.00 -8.53 36.26
C GLY A 263 5.64 -9.19 35.03
N HIS A 264 4.90 -9.23 33.94
CA HIS A 264 5.35 -9.81 32.67
C HIS A 264 4.79 -9.06 31.48
N THR A 265 5.61 -8.84 30.47
CA THR A 265 5.19 -8.33 29.17
C THR A 265 6.00 -8.96 28.06
N VAL A 266 5.51 -8.87 26.82
CA VAL A 266 6.12 -9.52 25.66
C VAL A 266 6.25 -8.56 24.51
N LEU A 267 7.41 -8.55 23.87
CA LEU A 267 7.70 -7.95 22.57
C LEU A 267 7.65 -9.04 21.50
N ALA A 268 6.83 -8.89 20.50
CA ALA A 268 6.88 -9.72 19.30
C ALA A 268 7.95 -9.20 18.33
N VAL A 269 8.76 -10.10 17.78
CA VAL A 269 9.83 -9.78 16.83
C VAL A 269 9.60 -10.55 15.55
N VAL A 270 9.38 -9.83 14.45
CA VAL A 270 9.28 -10.40 13.12
C VAL A 270 10.63 -10.28 12.45
N VAL A 271 11.26 -11.41 12.16
CA VAL A 271 12.52 -11.52 11.42
C VAL A 271 12.16 -11.87 9.97
N GLY A 272 12.58 -11.04 9.02
CA GLY A 272 12.28 -11.19 7.60
C GLY A 272 12.09 -9.82 6.95
N LYS A 273 11.74 -9.85 5.66
CA LYS A 273 11.47 -8.61 4.88
C LYS A 273 10.18 -7.91 5.29
#